data_fde2689afc8923276fda8e1ccde1c6d2
#
_entry.id   fde2689afc8923276fda8e1ccde1c6d2
#
_cell.length_a   1.000
_cell.length_b   1.000
_cell.length_c   1.000
_cell.angle_alpha   90.00
_cell.angle_beta   90.00
_cell.angle_gamma   90.00
#
_symmetry.space_group_name_H-M   'P 1'
#
loop_
_entity.id
_entity.type
_entity.pdbx_description
1 polymer ?
#
loop_
_entity_poly.entity_id
_entity_poly.type
_entity_poly.pdbx_seq_one_letter_code
_entity_poly.pdbx_strand_id
1 'polypeptide(L)'
;NDAILFSDFALDAKEDNLKALAWLLGNGRLEIKIVVGKKSRNSLFHQKVGIFFDDEGNILSFSGSINETAQAWINNIEEFKVFRSWNAGQIEYLQADLNKFSSYWKNERKDTAIVFDLPSSIKEKIIQIRPRDVWDLNIMRRYKKDHEIKNNKLSLFPHQARAVEAWVENDYSLLMEMATGTGKTRTAIGCLLKKLEDNEVLLTIVATPQNTLSRQWKDDFVKLNIALDYNAIIDGSVSKWPKRLELLLLDLNEKRIKTAIVFTTHATASDPKFVDVILKNKFKTKILFIADEVHATGSAKQRDALLPEYDYRIGLSATPERMFDEGGTSLIRNYFGDKSFEFTIADALSTINPLTGRSFLNHFTYHPIFVELTPSENKRFNKYSQQIAILKAQDEYDPDDLQKLYDRRAAVSKNAEEKYYALSKLFDQLIPDSIVDTILFVSDKQIKGAFDILSEKHIKRAKITERESASKVVNNDGDTERQEIISQFNQRQLQVLVGIKCLDE
;
A
#
# COMPACT_ATOMS: atom_id res chain seq x y z
N ASN A 1 6.91 -29.00 32.54
CA ASN A 1 5.71 -28.20 32.30
C ASN A 1 6.03 -26.71 32.11
N ASP A 2 7.00 -26.14 32.85
CA ASP A 2 7.41 -24.72 32.73
C ASP A 2 8.01 -24.41 31.34
N ALA A 3 8.73 -25.36 30.75
CA ALA A 3 9.30 -25.20 29.41
C ALA A 3 8.24 -25.19 28.30
N ILE A 4 7.17 -25.95 28.47
CA ILE A 4 6.04 -26.00 27.51
C ILE A 4 5.27 -24.67 27.59
N LEU A 5 4.98 -24.17 28.79
CA LEU A 5 4.32 -22.88 28.97
C LEU A 5 5.12 -21.71 28.37
N PHE A 6 6.45 -21.76 28.50
CA PHE A 6 7.30 -20.72 27.93
C PHE A 6 7.39 -20.82 26.39
N SER A 7 7.46 -22.05 25.84
CA SER A 7 7.49 -22.26 24.39
C SER A 7 6.19 -21.81 23.71
N ASP A 8 5.05 -22.15 24.28
CA ASP A 8 3.75 -21.75 23.74
C ASP A 8 3.55 -20.24 23.81
N PHE A 9 4.02 -19.61 24.88
CA PHE A 9 3.98 -18.16 25.02
C PHE A 9 4.89 -17.42 24.03
N ALA A 10 6.05 -18.01 23.71
CA ALA A 10 7.03 -17.40 22.80
C ALA A 10 6.65 -17.61 21.31
N LEU A 11 5.89 -18.67 20.96
CA LEU A 11 5.49 -18.98 19.59
C LEU A 11 4.44 -18.01 19.03
N ASP A 12 3.59 -17.44 19.87
CA ASP A 12 2.49 -16.55 19.43
C ASP A 12 2.81 -15.04 19.52
N ALA A 13 3.88 -14.67 20.23
CA ALA A 13 4.25 -13.27 20.43
C ALA A 13 5.30 -12.84 19.42
N LYS A 14 5.03 -11.76 18.69
CA LYS A 14 6.07 -11.06 17.94
C LYS A 14 7.16 -10.63 18.92
N GLU A 15 8.42 -10.74 18.54
CA GLU A 15 9.60 -10.50 19.40
C GLU A 15 9.51 -9.19 20.20
N ASP A 16 9.03 -8.10 19.61
CA ASP A 16 8.84 -6.81 20.28
C ASP A 16 7.76 -6.84 21.35
N ASN A 17 6.68 -7.60 21.17
CA ASN A 17 5.63 -7.72 22.17
C ASN A 17 6.14 -8.50 23.39
N LEU A 18 6.96 -9.52 23.18
CA LEU A 18 7.56 -10.28 24.26
C LEU A 18 8.60 -9.45 25.03
N LYS A 19 9.38 -8.63 24.36
CA LYS A 19 10.31 -7.67 24.96
C LYS A 19 9.55 -6.59 25.78
N ALA A 20 8.42 -6.09 25.27
CA ALA A 20 7.57 -5.16 26.01
C ALA A 20 7.01 -5.78 27.28
N LEU A 21 6.50 -6.99 27.19
CA LEU A 21 6.05 -7.77 28.34
C LEU A 21 7.15 -7.98 29.37
N ALA A 22 8.36 -8.34 28.92
CA ALA A 22 9.53 -8.54 29.75
C ALA A 22 9.93 -7.25 30.49
N TRP A 23 9.86 -6.11 29.80
CA TRP A 23 10.14 -4.81 30.40
C TRP A 23 9.12 -4.45 31.49
N LEU A 24 7.81 -4.61 31.23
CA LEU A 24 6.74 -4.33 32.18
C LEU A 24 6.84 -5.21 33.44
N LEU A 25 7.07 -6.52 33.27
CA LEU A 25 7.27 -7.47 34.36
C LEU A 25 8.54 -7.15 35.18
N GLY A 26 9.64 -6.85 34.48
CA GLY A 26 10.92 -6.58 35.11
C GLY A 26 10.97 -5.26 35.91
N ASN A 27 10.11 -4.31 35.55
CA ASN A 27 9.99 -3.02 36.22
C ASN A 27 8.79 -2.97 37.21
N GLY A 28 8.15 -4.11 37.47
CA GLY A 28 7.00 -4.16 38.43
C GLY A 28 5.75 -3.40 37.98
N ARG A 29 5.65 -3.12 36.68
CA ARG A 29 4.52 -2.43 36.06
C ARG A 29 3.42 -3.38 35.58
N LEU A 30 3.66 -4.68 35.59
CA LEU A 30 2.72 -5.72 35.24
C LEU A 30 2.84 -6.88 36.23
N GLU A 31 1.69 -7.39 36.68
CA GLU A 31 1.57 -8.61 37.45
C GLU A 31 0.67 -9.60 36.69
N ILE A 32 1.07 -10.85 36.62
CA ILE A 32 0.33 -11.91 35.94
C ILE A 32 0.05 -13.02 36.93
N LYS A 33 -1.21 -13.51 36.96
CA LYS A 33 -1.63 -14.67 37.73
C LYS A 33 -2.24 -15.72 36.80
N ILE A 34 -2.05 -16.97 37.17
CA ILE A 34 -2.56 -18.12 36.43
C ILE A 34 -3.79 -18.66 37.17
N VAL A 35 -4.91 -18.78 36.48
CA VAL A 35 -6.15 -19.30 37.05
C VAL A 35 -6.46 -20.66 36.46
N VAL A 36 -6.68 -21.64 37.34
CA VAL A 36 -7.05 -23.01 36.96
C VAL A 36 -8.41 -23.37 37.56
N GLY A 37 -9.36 -23.73 36.72
CA GLY A 37 -10.70 -24.16 37.17
C GLY A 37 -10.67 -25.49 37.87
N LYS A 38 -11.47 -25.65 38.92
CA LYS A 38 -11.50 -26.86 39.78
C LYS A 38 -12.55 -27.89 39.38
N LYS A 39 -13.60 -27.52 38.62
CA LYS A 39 -14.81 -28.38 38.43
C LYS A 39 -14.59 -29.60 37.57
N SER A 40 -13.61 -29.63 36.68
CA SER A 40 -13.20 -30.81 35.91
C SER A 40 -11.79 -30.61 35.30
N ARG A 41 -11.13 -31.72 34.85
CA ARG A 41 -9.83 -31.63 34.14
C ARG A 41 -9.87 -30.72 32.89
N ASN A 42 -11.07 -30.50 32.34
CA ASN A 42 -11.29 -29.68 31.12
C ASN A 42 -12.03 -28.38 31.39
N SER A 43 -12.18 -27.94 32.67
CA SER A 43 -12.82 -26.66 32.94
C SER A 43 -11.91 -25.49 32.59
N LEU A 44 -12.32 -24.73 31.58
CA LEU A 44 -11.65 -23.51 31.15
C LEU A 44 -12.17 -22.31 31.96
N PHE A 45 -11.26 -21.47 32.42
CA PHE A 45 -11.59 -20.15 32.94
C PHE A 45 -11.77 -19.20 31.75
N HIS A 46 -13.03 -18.89 31.40
CA HIS A 46 -13.37 -18.18 30.17
C HIS A 46 -14.07 -16.84 30.43
N GLN A 47 -13.59 -16.10 31.43
CA GLN A 47 -14.12 -14.77 31.73
C GLN A 47 -13.27 -13.69 31.09
N LYS A 48 -13.91 -12.71 30.47
CA LYS A 48 -13.29 -11.54 29.89
C LYS A 48 -13.87 -10.32 30.62
N VAL A 49 -13.09 -9.80 31.53
CA VAL A 49 -13.40 -8.57 32.29
C VAL A 49 -12.18 -7.69 32.26
N GLY A 50 -12.34 -6.47 31.81
CA GLY A 50 -11.33 -5.42 31.92
C GLY A 50 -11.82 -4.30 32.81
N ILE A 51 -10.92 -3.76 33.61
CA ILE A 51 -11.22 -2.65 34.55
C ILE A 51 -10.12 -1.61 34.39
N PHE A 52 -10.50 -0.38 34.13
CA PHE A 52 -9.61 0.77 33.97
C PHE A 52 -9.87 1.77 35.05
N PHE A 53 -8.80 2.40 35.53
CA PHE A 53 -8.81 3.48 36.47
C PHE A 53 -8.07 4.66 35.88
N ASP A 54 -8.58 5.87 36.09
CA ASP A 54 -7.84 7.09 35.78
C ASP A 54 -7.31 7.76 37.05
N ASP A 55 -6.49 8.79 36.90
CA ASP A 55 -5.90 9.53 38.00
C ASP A 55 -6.91 10.40 38.79
N GLU A 56 -8.11 10.60 38.22
CA GLU A 56 -9.23 11.33 38.85
C GLU A 56 -10.13 10.41 39.69
N GLY A 57 -9.84 9.10 39.72
CA GLY A 57 -10.59 8.10 40.46
C GLY A 57 -11.82 7.58 39.73
N ASN A 58 -11.97 7.89 38.45
CA ASN A 58 -13.01 7.29 37.61
C ASN A 58 -12.67 5.83 37.29
N ILE A 59 -13.71 5.01 37.20
CA ILE A 59 -13.58 3.59 36.92
C ILE A 59 -14.47 3.22 35.71
N LEU A 60 -13.92 2.45 34.81
CA LEU A 60 -14.67 1.84 33.70
C LEU A 60 -14.42 0.34 33.75
N SER A 61 -15.49 -0.46 33.74
CA SER A 61 -15.38 -1.90 33.47
C SER A 61 -16.05 -2.30 32.21
N PHE A 62 -15.51 -3.34 31.58
CA PHE A 62 -16.19 -4.05 30.52
C PHE A 62 -16.15 -5.56 30.75
N SER A 63 -17.22 -6.24 30.33
CA SER A 63 -17.31 -7.69 30.41
C SER A 63 -18.09 -8.24 29.21
N GLY A 64 -17.70 -9.41 28.69
CA GLY A 64 -18.35 -9.98 27.53
C GLY A 64 -17.67 -11.20 26.94
N SER A 65 -17.92 -11.47 25.66
CA SER A 65 -17.36 -12.59 24.91
C SER A 65 -16.03 -12.26 24.22
N ILE A 66 -15.66 -10.98 24.13
CA ILE A 66 -14.48 -10.52 23.38
C ILE A 66 -13.19 -11.09 23.96
N ASN A 67 -12.43 -11.80 23.12
CA ASN A 67 -11.03 -12.09 23.37
C ASN A 67 -10.16 -10.91 22.90
N GLU A 68 -9.08 -10.59 23.61
CA GLU A 68 -8.12 -9.56 23.20
C GLU A 68 -7.24 -10.06 22.05
N THR A 69 -7.86 -10.49 20.95
CA THR A 69 -7.19 -10.91 19.73
C THR A 69 -7.65 -10.01 18.58
N ALA A 70 -6.77 -9.74 17.64
CA ALA A 70 -7.11 -8.97 16.43
C ALA A 70 -8.30 -9.60 15.68
N GLN A 71 -8.43 -10.93 15.73
CA GLN A 71 -9.52 -11.66 15.11
C GLN A 71 -10.87 -11.43 15.80
N ALA A 72 -10.91 -11.35 17.14
CA ALA A 72 -12.11 -11.03 17.88
C ALA A 72 -12.61 -9.61 17.61
N TRP A 73 -11.68 -8.65 17.56
CA TRP A 73 -12.02 -7.24 17.34
C TRP A 73 -12.42 -6.89 15.90
N ILE A 74 -11.95 -7.67 14.91
CA ILE A 74 -12.10 -7.32 13.49
C ILE A 74 -13.08 -8.25 12.76
N ASN A 75 -13.08 -9.55 13.09
CA ASN A 75 -13.73 -10.58 12.27
C ASN A 75 -14.89 -11.31 12.95
N ASN A 76 -14.97 -11.32 14.29
CA ASN A 76 -16.01 -12.01 15.02
C ASN A 76 -17.19 -11.08 15.32
N ILE A 77 -18.38 -11.67 15.51
CA ILE A 77 -19.52 -10.99 16.10
C ILE A 77 -19.39 -11.18 17.61
N GLU A 78 -18.99 -10.11 18.31
CA GLU A 78 -18.75 -10.14 19.74
C GLU A 78 -19.66 -9.15 20.44
N GLU A 79 -20.07 -9.47 21.66
CA GLU A 79 -20.88 -8.59 22.51
C GLU A 79 -20.14 -8.32 23.82
N PHE A 80 -20.12 -7.07 24.25
CA PHE A 80 -19.64 -6.70 25.57
C PHE A 80 -20.43 -5.54 26.16
N LYS A 81 -20.48 -5.50 27.47
CA LYS A 81 -21.14 -4.46 28.24
C LYS A 81 -20.08 -3.56 28.87
N VAL A 82 -20.34 -2.27 28.86
CA VAL A 82 -19.45 -1.26 29.47
C VAL A 82 -20.20 -0.55 30.60
N PHE A 83 -19.60 -0.49 31.77
CA PHE A 83 -20.11 0.22 32.92
C PHE A 83 -19.13 1.33 33.36
N ARG A 84 -19.67 2.46 33.82
CA ARG A 84 -18.91 3.68 34.12
C ARG A 84 -19.26 4.20 35.49
N SER A 85 -18.26 4.62 36.30
CA SER A 85 -18.47 5.13 37.67
C SER A 85 -19.19 6.49 37.71
N TRP A 86 -19.07 7.28 36.65
CA TRP A 86 -19.76 8.58 36.54
C TRP A 86 -21.22 8.49 36.06
N ASN A 87 -21.75 7.28 35.92
CA ASN A 87 -23.15 7.04 35.63
C ASN A 87 -23.79 6.30 36.83
N ALA A 88 -24.59 6.99 37.61
CA ALA A 88 -25.18 6.46 38.86
C ALA A 88 -25.94 5.15 38.67
N GLY A 89 -26.66 4.97 37.55
CA GLY A 89 -27.38 3.73 37.22
C GLY A 89 -26.50 2.53 36.86
N GLN A 90 -25.18 2.70 36.76
CA GLN A 90 -24.25 1.64 36.39
C GLN A 90 -23.31 1.24 37.54
N ILE A 91 -23.31 1.94 38.65
CA ILE A 91 -22.36 1.75 39.75
C ILE A 91 -22.46 0.33 40.34
N GLU A 92 -23.65 -0.21 40.52
CA GLU A 92 -23.84 -1.56 41.08
C GLU A 92 -23.24 -2.66 40.20
N TYR A 93 -23.39 -2.55 38.87
CA TYR A 93 -22.81 -3.48 37.92
C TYR A 93 -21.28 -3.39 37.87
N LEU A 94 -20.77 -2.17 37.90
CA LEU A 94 -19.33 -1.91 37.97
C LEU A 94 -18.73 -2.46 39.27
N GLN A 95 -19.41 -2.28 40.42
CA GLN A 95 -18.97 -2.84 41.71
C GLN A 95 -19.00 -4.37 41.72
N ALA A 96 -19.94 -4.99 40.99
CA ALA A 96 -19.97 -6.44 40.85
C ALA A 96 -18.75 -6.96 40.05
N ASP A 97 -18.35 -6.27 38.98
CA ASP A 97 -17.14 -6.61 38.22
C ASP A 97 -15.87 -6.44 39.05
N LEU A 98 -15.75 -5.34 39.81
CA LEU A 98 -14.64 -5.08 40.72
C LEU A 98 -14.52 -6.18 41.79
N ASN A 99 -15.61 -6.50 42.47
CA ASN A 99 -15.64 -7.53 43.51
C ASN A 99 -15.27 -8.90 42.94
N LYS A 100 -15.77 -9.22 41.77
CA LYS A 100 -15.48 -10.47 41.07
C LYS A 100 -13.99 -10.57 40.69
N PHE A 101 -13.42 -9.52 40.09
CA PHE A 101 -12.00 -9.49 39.77
C PHE A 101 -11.15 -9.63 41.03
N SER A 102 -11.43 -8.82 42.04
CA SER A 102 -10.69 -8.82 43.34
C SER A 102 -10.73 -10.19 44.01
N SER A 103 -11.88 -10.86 44.00
CA SER A 103 -12.02 -12.19 44.63
C SER A 103 -11.18 -13.28 43.95
N TYR A 104 -11.03 -13.23 42.62
CA TYR A 104 -10.09 -14.10 41.89
C TYR A 104 -8.65 -13.68 42.17
N TRP A 105 -8.34 -12.38 42.05
CA TRP A 105 -6.97 -11.87 42.21
C TRP A 105 -6.38 -12.21 43.59
N LYS A 106 -7.21 -12.16 44.63
CA LYS A 106 -6.85 -12.53 46.00
C LYS A 106 -6.98 -14.01 46.31
N ASN A 107 -7.34 -14.87 45.32
CA ASN A 107 -7.55 -16.32 45.49
C ASN A 107 -8.62 -16.66 46.56
N GLU A 108 -9.67 -15.86 46.65
CA GLU A 108 -10.77 -16.06 47.62
C GLU A 108 -11.80 -17.09 47.13
N ARG A 109 -11.89 -17.36 45.81
CA ARG A 109 -12.82 -18.31 45.23
C ARG A 109 -12.23 -19.73 45.05
N LYS A 110 -11.62 -20.25 46.08
CA LYS A 110 -10.94 -21.57 46.10
C LYS A 110 -11.85 -22.74 45.84
N ASP A 111 -13.16 -22.60 45.94
CA ASP A 111 -14.19 -23.56 45.59
C ASP A 111 -14.33 -23.78 44.09
N THR A 112 -14.14 -22.74 43.27
CA THR A 112 -14.35 -22.74 41.81
C THR A 112 -13.06 -22.74 40.99
N ALA A 113 -12.02 -22.09 41.50
CA ALA A 113 -10.74 -21.97 40.82
C ALA A 113 -9.59 -21.83 41.84
N ILE A 114 -8.37 -22.16 41.44
CA ILE A 114 -7.14 -21.88 42.13
C ILE A 114 -6.36 -20.87 41.32
N VAL A 115 -5.85 -19.85 42.00
CA VAL A 115 -5.04 -18.78 41.40
C VAL A 115 -3.62 -18.92 41.89
N PHE A 116 -2.68 -18.93 40.97
CA PHE A 116 -1.25 -19.02 41.23
C PHE A 116 -0.56 -17.77 40.71
N ASP A 117 0.48 -17.36 41.40
CA ASP A 117 1.42 -16.39 40.83
C ASP A 117 2.19 -17.03 39.65
N LEU A 118 2.66 -16.18 38.74
CA LEU A 118 3.50 -16.66 37.64
C LEU A 118 4.76 -17.32 38.27
N PRO A 119 5.08 -18.58 37.90
CA PRO A 119 6.24 -19.28 38.42
C PRO A 119 7.52 -18.49 38.25
N SER A 120 8.36 -18.40 39.30
CA SER A 120 9.60 -17.61 39.29
C SER A 120 10.51 -17.98 38.14
N SER A 121 10.62 -19.28 37.80
CA SER A 121 11.43 -19.77 36.69
C SER A 121 10.96 -19.24 35.33
N ILE A 122 9.67 -19.07 35.13
CA ILE A 122 9.11 -18.51 33.89
C ILE A 122 9.29 -16.98 33.90
N LYS A 123 8.99 -16.34 35.04
CA LYS A 123 9.14 -14.90 35.22
C LYS A 123 10.58 -14.46 34.95
N GLU A 124 11.57 -15.16 35.49
CA GLU A 124 12.99 -14.87 35.28
C GLU A 124 13.41 -15.04 33.82
N LYS A 125 12.98 -16.10 33.15
CA LYS A 125 13.25 -16.32 31.71
C LYS A 125 12.67 -15.20 30.85
N ILE A 126 11.47 -14.72 31.15
CA ILE A 126 10.86 -13.58 30.45
C ILE A 126 11.64 -12.31 30.71
N ILE A 127 12.02 -12.05 31.98
CA ILE A 127 12.77 -10.85 32.37
C ILE A 127 14.17 -10.79 31.73
N GLN A 128 14.80 -11.94 31.45
CA GLN A 128 16.13 -11.99 30.82
C GLN A 128 16.15 -11.37 29.42
N ILE A 129 15.05 -11.39 28.69
CA ILE A 129 14.92 -10.80 27.34
C ILE A 129 14.48 -9.34 27.34
N ARG A 130 14.37 -8.72 28.53
CA ARG A 130 13.95 -7.31 28.62
C ARG A 130 14.97 -6.38 27.99
N PRO A 131 14.56 -5.35 27.22
CA PRO A 131 15.45 -4.32 26.74
C PRO A 131 15.99 -3.46 27.89
N ARG A 132 17.12 -2.80 27.69
CA ARG A 132 17.69 -1.87 28.67
C ARG A 132 16.76 -0.68 28.90
N ASP A 133 16.15 -0.18 27.83
CA ASP A 133 15.18 0.91 27.87
C ASP A 133 13.91 0.50 27.10
N VAL A 134 12.76 0.99 27.56
CA VAL A 134 11.48 0.82 26.87
C VAL A 134 11.50 1.45 25.46
N TRP A 135 12.28 2.50 25.28
CA TRP A 135 12.46 3.18 23.99
C TRP A 135 13.25 2.38 22.97
N ASP A 136 13.92 1.30 23.37
CA ASP A 136 14.57 0.35 22.47
C ASP A 136 13.57 -0.55 21.75
N LEU A 137 12.31 -0.59 22.22
CA LEU A 137 11.23 -1.31 21.54
C LEU A 137 10.79 -0.57 20.28
N ASN A 138 10.65 -1.28 19.18
CA ASN A 138 10.16 -0.69 17.92
C ASN A 138 8.78 -0.04 18.07
N ILE A 139 7.91 -0.64 18.88
CA ILE A 139 6.60 -0.08 19.26
C ILE A 139 6.76 1.30 19.91
N MET A 140 7.65 1.42 20.89
CA MET A 140 7.87 2.68 21.60
C MET A 140 8.63 3.70 20.77
N ARG A 141 9.54 3.25 19.90
CA ARG A 141 10.18 4.12 18.90
C ARG A 141 9.17 4.68 17.90
N ARG A 142 8.19 3.90 17.48
CA ARG A 142 7.05 4.39 16.67
C ARG A 142 6.24 5.40 17.46
N TYR A 143 5.83 5.09 18.69
CA TYR A 143 5.10 6.00 19.57
C TYR A 143 5.84 7.32 19.81
N LYS A 144 7.14 7.27 20.12
CA LYS A 144 7.98 8.46 20.28
C LYS A 144 8.06 9.27 18.99
N LYS A 145 8.28 8.60 17.88
CA LYS A 145 8.28 9.19 16.54
C LYS A 145 6.94 9.85 16.23
N ASP A 146 5.82 9.20 16.56
CA ASP A 146 4.46 9.72 16.34
C ASP A 146 4.16 10.96 17.22
N HIS A 147 4.75 11.06 18.42
CA HIS A 147 4.61 12.23 19.31
C HIS A 147 5.59 13.36 18.99
N GLU A 148 6.79 13.05 18.51
CA GLU A 148 7.77 14.04 18.04
C GLU A 148 7.37 14.62 16.66
N ILE A 149 6.64 13.87 15.84
CA ILE A 149 6.26 14.23 14.46
C ILE A 149 5.03 15.16 14.42
N LYS A 150 4.33 15.45 15.51
CA LYS A 150 3.31 16.52 15.52
C LYS A 150 3.81 17.87 14.99
N ASN A 151 5.11 18.00 14.70
CA ASN A 151 5.76 19.19 14.17
C ASN A 151 6.55 18.99 12.87
N ASN A 152 6.57 17.79 12.27
CA ASN A 152 7.24 17.63 10.98
C ASN A 152 6.29 18.04 9.84
N LYS A 153 6.32 19.35 9.50
CA LYS A 153 5.76 19.80 8.23
C LYS A 153 6.43 19.05 7.10
N LEU A 154 5.65 18.45 6.20
CA LEU A 154 6.17 17.89 4.96
C LEU A 154 6.98 18.96 4.23
N SER A 155 8.30 18.78 4.15
CA SER A 155 9.15 19.70 3.40
C SER A 155 9.01 19.39 1.92
N LEU A 156 8.37 20.26 1.17
CA LEU A 156 8.24 20.17 -0.28
C LEU A 156 9.44 20.82 -0.96
N PHE A 157 9.90 20.24 -2.06
CA PHE A 157 10.83 20.90 -2.95
C PHE A 157 10.14 22.08 -3.67
N PRO A 158 10.88 23.09 -4.16
CA PRO A 158 10.29 24.28 -4.79
C PRO A 158 9.30 23.98 -5.92
N HIS A 159 9.58 23.00 -6.77
CA HIS A 159 8.66 22.61 -7.84
C HIS A 159 7.40 21.91 -7.29
N GLN A 160 7.52 21.16 -6.21
CA GLN A 160 6.36 20.52 -5.55
C GLN A 160 5.47 21.56 -4.86
N ALA A 161 6.08 22.55 -4.20
CA ALA A 161 5.34 23.66 -3.59
C ALA A 161 4.57 24.47 -4.65
N ARG A 162 5.21 24.80 -5.77
CA ARG A 162 4.55 25.46 -6.90
C ARG A 162 3.38 24.65 -7.48
N ALA A 163 3.53 23.32 -7.55
CA ALA A 163 2.44 22.44 -7.99
C ALA A 163 1.24 22.47 -7.05
N VAL A 164 1.49 22.51 -5.72
CA VAL A 164 0.42 22.67 -4.71
C VAL A 164 -0.26 24.03 -4.84
N GLU A 165 0.50 25.11 -5.01
CA GLU A 165 -0.04 26.45 -5.24
C GLU A 165 -0.89 26.51 -6.52
N ALA A 166 -0.39 25.98 -7.63
CA ALA A 166 -1.12 25.90 -8.89
C ALA A 166 -2.44 25.11 -8.75
N TRP A 167 -2.47 24.04 -7.95
CA TRP A 167 -3.69 23.29 -7.68
C TRP A 167 -4.72 24.10 -6.91
N VAL A 168 -4.30 24.88 -5.91
CA VAL A 168 -5.18 25.80 -5.18
C VAL A 168 -5.73 26.88 -6.09
N GLU A 169 -4.87 27.50 -6.94
CA GLU A 169 -5.25 28.55 -7.89
C GLU A 169 -6.20 28.06 -9.00
N ASN A 170 -6.27 26.76 -9.24
CA ASN A 170 -7.18 26.15 -10.20
C ASN A 170 -8.36 25.42 -9.52
N ASP A 171 -8.91 26.03 -8.46
CA ASP A 171 -10.11 25.56 -7.76
C ASP A 171 -10.01 24.09 -7.30
N TYR A 172 -8.80 23.68 -6.89
CA TYR A 172 -8.49 22.33 -6.40
C TYR A 172 -8.73 21.21 -7.44
N SER A 173 -8.57 21.53 -8.74
CA SER A 173 -8.61 20.56 -9.82
C SER A 173 -7.44 20.82 -10.78
N LEU A 174 -6.51 19.86 -10.91
CA LEU A 174 -5.31 20.05 -11.74
C LEU A 174 -4.72 18.75 -12.24
N LEU A 175 -4.28 18.76 -13.48
CA LEU A 175 -3.40 17.76 -14.06
C LEU A 175 -1.94 18.13 -13.77
N MET A 176 -1.18 17.24 -13.15
CA MET A 176 0.23 17.43 -12.83
C MET A 176 1.10 16.52 -13.70
N GLU A 177 1.71 17.14 -14.71
CA GLU A 177 2.61 16.50 -15.67
C GLU A 177 4.04 16.56 -15.12
N MET A 178 4.40 15.59 -14.29
CA MET A 178 5.69 15.59 -13.59
C MET A 178 6.50 14.35 -13.98
N ALA A 179 7.77 14.54 -14.33
CA ALA A 179 8.68 13.44 -14.65
C ALA A 179 8.74 12.40 -13.53
N THR A 180 8.95 11.14 -13.91
CA THR A 180 9.11 10.05 -12.93
C THR A 180 10.33 10.33 -12.04
N GLY A 181 10.24 10.03 -10.74
CA GLY A 181 11.32 10.29 -9.77
C GLY A 181 11.35 11.71 -9.20
N THR A 182 10.48 12.64 -9.62
CA THR A 182 10.44 14.03 -9.12
C THR A 182 9.51 14.20 -7.91
N GLY A 183 8.88 13.11 -7.44
CA GLY A 183 8.08 13.09 -6.23
C GLY A 183 6.61 13.44 -6.41
N LYS A 184 5.96 12.94 -7.47
CA LYS A 184 4.51 13.06 -7.72
C LYS A 184 3.68 12.73 -6.48
N THR A 185 3.93 11.56 -5.86
CA THR A 185 3.27 11.13 -4.61
C THR A 185 3.39 12.16 -3.50
N ARG A 186 4.60 12.68 -3.28
CA ARG A 186 4.87 13.69 -2.25
C ARG A 186 4.16 15.00 -2.52
N THR A 187 4.06 15.41 -3.79
CA THR A 187 3.31 16.60 -4.23
C THR A 187 1.81 16.43 -3.93
N ALA A 188 1.22 15.31 -4.31
CA ALA A 188 -0.20 15.05 -4.04
C ALA A 188 -0.51 14.97 -2.54
N ILE A 189 0.40 14.42 -1.73
CA ILE A 189 0.29 14.47 -0.27
C ILE A 189 0.38 15.92 0.24
N GLY A 190 1.22 16.75 -0.37
CA GLY A 190 1.26 18.19 -0.08
C GLY A 190 -0.09 18.89 -0.34
N CYS A 191 -0.76 18.56 -1.43
CA CYS A 191 -2.12 19.03 -1.72
C CYS A 191 -3.13 18.55 -0.67
N LEU A 192 -3.09 17.29 -0.29
CA LEU A 192 -3.94 16.75 0.79
C LEU A 192 -3.72 17.53 2.09
N LEU A 193 -2.46 17.72 2.52
CA LEU A 193 -2.16 18.46 3.75
C LEU A 193 -2.67 19.90 3.67
N LYS A 194 -2.53 20.55 2.52
CA LYS A 194 -3.08 21.89 2.29
C LYS A 194 -4.60 21.89 2.44
N LYS A 195 -5.29 20.87 1.95
CA LYS A 195 -6.75 20.78 2.06
C LYS A 195 -7.24 20.46 3.48
N LEU A 196 -6.45 19.71 4.25
CA LEU A 196 -6.77 19.43 5.66
C LEU A 196 -6.75 20.69 6.55
N GLU A 197 -6.09 21.78 6.12
CA GLU A 197 -6.11 23.06 6.84
C GLU A 197 -7.53 23.65 6.92
N ASP A 198 -8.42 23.30 6.00
CA ASP A 198 -9.80 23.81 5.96
C ASP A 198 -10.73 23.16 7.01
N ASN A 199 -10.27 22.15 7.72
CA ASN A 199 -11.04 21.40 8.73
C ASN A 199 -12.38 20.82 8.24
N GLU A 200 -12.52 20.57 6.95
CA GLU A 200 -13.69 19.93 6.35
C GLU A 200 -13.71 18.41 6.62
N VAL A 201 -14.91 17.81 6.51
CA VAL A 201 -15.02 16.34 6.47
C VAL A 201 -14.56 15.87 5.10
N LEU A 202 -13.45 15.15 5.05
CA LEU A 202 -12.75 14.83 3.81
C LEU A 202 -12.48 13.33 3.68
N LEU A 203 -12.92 12.77 2.58
CA LEU A 203 -12.48 11.47 2.07
C LEU A 203 -11.48 11.69 0.94
N THR A 204 -10.27 11.18 1.07
CA THR A 204 -9.31 11.13 -0.03
C THR A 204 -9.31 9.74 -0.66
N ILE A 205 -9.47 9.67 -1.98
CA ILE A 205 -9.41 8.42 -2.76
C ILE A 205 -8.18 8.50 -3.65
N VAL A 206 -7.21 7.61 -3.43
CA VAL A 206 -6.04 7.47 -4.28
C VAL A 206 -6.23 6.25 -5.17
N ALA A 207 -6.41 6.46 -6.47
CA ALA A 207 -6.57 5.43 -7.47
C ALA A 207 -5.27 5.24 -8.26
N THR A 208 -4.79 4.00 -8.36
CA THR A 208 -3.55 3.62 -9.03
C THR A 208 -3.81 2.56 -10.10
N PRO A 209 -2.90 2.35 -11.07
CA PRO A 209 -3.07 1.29 -12.09
C PRO A 209 -3.17 -0.11 -11.50
N GLN A 210 -2.43 -0.38 -10.42
CA GLN A 210 -2.22 -1.74 -9.90
C GLN A 210 -2.22 -1.77 -8.36
N ASN A 211 -2.52 -2.95 -7.79
CA ASN A 211 -2.57 -3.16 -6.34
C ASN A 211 -1.21 -2.95 -5.65
N THR A 212 -0.10 -3.23 -6.33
CA THR A 212 1.26 -3.00 -5.83
C THR A 212 1.49 -1.52 -5.56
N LEU A 213 1.14 -0.65 -6.51
CA LEU A 213 1.24 0.80 -6.36
C LEU A 213 0.31 1.34 -5.27
N SER A 214 -0.91 0.81 -5.14
CA SER A 214 -1.82 1.18 -4.04
C SER A 214 -1.19 0.91 -2.66
N ARG A 215 -0.49 -0.22 -2.52
CA ARG A 215 0.23 -0.57 -1.29
C ARG A 215 1.43 0.32 -1.07
N GLN A 216 2.21 0.59 -2.11
CA GLN A 216 3.36 1.51 -2.04
C GLN A 216 2.91 2.92 -1.62
N TRP A 217 1.83 3.44 -2.20
CA TRP A 217 1.24 4.71 -1.78
C TRP A 217 0.86 4.73 -0.30
N LYS A 218 0.23 3.64 0.17
CA LYS A 218 -0.10 3.50 1.59
C LYS A 218 1.14 3.48 2.47
N ASP A 219 2.17 2.73 2.08
CA ASP A 219 3.42 2.63 2.84
C ASP A 219 4.15 3.97 2.90
N ASP A 220 4.20 4.71 1.79
CA ASP A 220 4.82 6.03 1.73
C ASP A 220 4.02 7.06 2.55
N PHE A 221 2.69 6.97 2.50
CA PHE A 221 1.81 7.78 3.34
C PHE A 221 2.03 7.52 4.83
N VAL A 222 2.12 6.25 5.23
CA VAL A 222 2.39 5.84 6.62
C VAL A 222 3.78 6.31 7.06
N LYS A 223 4.80 6.21 6.21
CA LYS A 223 6.17 6.72 6.52
C LYS A 223 6.20 8.23 6.77
N LEU A 224 5.35 8.98 6.09
CA LEU A 224 5.22 10.43 6.29
C LEU A 224 4.43 10.79 7.56
N ASN A 225 3.84 9.81 8.20
CA ASN A 225 3.13 9.91 9.48
C ASN A 225 2.08 11.03 9.53
N ILE A 226 1.23 11.07 8.50
CA ILE A 226 0.14 12.04 8.40
C ILE A 226 -1.02 11.55 9.27
N ALA A 227 -1.44 12.37 10.22
CA ALA A 227 -2.54 12.05 11.11
C ALA A 227 -3.88 12.17 10.39
N LEU A 228 -4.50 11.03 10.06
CA LEU A 228 -5.89 10.92 9.62
C LEU A 228 -6.63 9.94 10.53
N ASP A 229 -7.94 10.12 10.66
CA ASP A 229 -8.76 9.25 11.49
C ASP A 229 -8.86 7.82 10.94
N TYR A 230 -8.75 7.67 9.61
CA TYR A 230 -8.84 6.36 8.96
C TYR A 230 -7.97 6.27 7.70
N ASN A 231 -7.31 5.12 7.51
CA ASN A 231 -6.63 4.77 6.26
C ASN A 231 -6.83 3.29 5.93
N ALA A 232 -7.14 2.96 4.68
CA ALA A 232 -7.31 1.58 4.25
C ALA A 232 -7.05 1.36 2.77
N ILE A 233 -6.73 0.11 2.40
CA ILE A 233 -6.84 -0.38 1.03
C ILE A 233 -8.28 -0.85 0.83
N ILE A 234 -8.92 -0.37 -0.22
CA ILE A 234 -10.26 -0.77 -0.66
C ILE A 234 -10.18 -1.10 -2.16
N ASP A 235 -9.91 -2.34 -2.48
CA ASP A 235 -9.80 -2.85 -3.84
C ASP A 235 -10.34 -4.27 -3.95
N GLY A 236 -10.31 -4.84 -5.16
CA GLY A 236 -10.81 -6.18 -5.45
C GLY A 236 -10.13 -7.31 -4.68
N SER A 237 -8.97 -7.08 -4.05
CA SER A 237 -8.27 -8.06 -3.20
C SER A 237 -8.84 -8.14 -1.77
N VAL A 238 -9.65 -7.15 -1.38
CA VAL A 238 -10.20 -7.05 -0.02
C VAL A 238 -11.62 -7.61 0.01
N SER A 239 -11.83 -8.63 0.84
CA SER A 239 -13.18 -9.20 1.03
C SER A 239 -14.16 -8.14 1.54
N LYS A 240 -15.39 -8.11 0.95
CA LYS A 240 -16.48 -7.21 1.35
C LYS A 240 -16.13 -5.72 1.27
N TRP A 241 -15.20 -5.33 0.39
CA TRP A 241 -14.79 -3.93 0.23
C TRP A 241 -15.95 -2.95 -0.02
N PRO A 242 -17.05 -3.28 -0.76
CA PRO A 242 -18.15 -2.33 -0.96
C PRO A 242 -18.80 -1.93 0.37
N LYS A 243 -19.02 -2.91 1.26
CA LYS A 243 -19.60 -2.64 2.58
C LYS A 243 -18.69 -1.82 3.48
N ARG A 244 -17.37 -2.03 3.37
CA ARG A 244 -16.38 -1.21 4.11
C ARG A 244 -16.39 0.24 3.67
N LEU A 245 -16.48 0.49 2.36
CA LEU A 245 -16.58 1.84 1.81
C LEU A 245 -17.88 2.52 2.22
N GLU A 246 -19.00 1.79 2.19
CA GLU A 246 -20.29 2.29 2.64
C GLU A 246 -20.27 2.72 4.11
N LEU A 247 -19.74 1.87 5.00
CA LEU A 247 -19.62 2.18 6.43
C LEU A 247 -18.68 3.36 6.68
N LEU A 248 -17.58 3.46 5.94
CA LEU A 248 -16.66 4.59 6.04
C LEU A 248 -17.35 5.92 5.67
N LEU A 249 -18.12 5.94 4.58
CA LEU A 249 -18.89 7.13 4.19
C LEU A 249 -19.97 7.50 5.22
N LEU A 250 -20.59 6.49 5.83
CA LEU A 250 -21.54 6.71 6.92
C LEU A 250 -20.87 7.37 8.13
N ASP A 251 -19.71 6.88 8.55
CA ASP A 251 -18.96 7.43 9.69
C ASP A 251 -18.50 8.89 9.42
N LEU A 252 -18.09 9.20 8.18
CA LEU A 252 -17.75 10.55 7.76
C LEU A 252 -18.99 11.48 7.75
N ASN A 253 -20.10 11.02 7.18
CA ASN A 253 -21.33 11.81 7.11
C ASN A 253 -21.92 12.11 8.49
N GLU A 254 -21.82 11.17 9.42
CA GLU A 254 -22.21 11.33 10.82
C GLU A 254 -21.16 12.04 11.68
N LYS A 255 -20.02 12.41 11.08
CA LYS A 255 -18.88 13.08 11.75
C LYS A 255 -18.30 12.28 12.91
N ARG A 256 -18.42 10.94 12.90
CA ARG A 256 -17.72 10.08 13.85
C ARG A 256 -16.22 10.13 13.62
N ILE A 257 -15.83 10.28 12.36
CA ILE A 257 -14.48 10.62 11.90
C ILE A 257 -14.57 11.83 10.96
N LYS A 258 -13.51 12.61 10.83
CA LYS A 258 -13.46 13.79 9.95
C LYS A 258 -12.65 13.54 8.69
N THR A 259 -11.61 12.74 8.79
CA THR A 259 -10.62 12.58 7.73
C THR A 259 -10.33 11.11 7.45
N ALA A 260 -10.40 10.73 6.18
CA ALA A 260 -10.08 9.37 5.75
C ALA A 260 -9.32 9.35 4.43
N ILE A 261 -8.47 8.34 4.25
CA ILE A 261 -7.84 8.04 2.96
C ILE A 261 -8.06 6.58 2.58
N VAL A 262 -8.41 6.37 1.33
CA VAL A 262 -8.62 5.06 0.71
C VAL A 262 -7.67 4.91 -0.46
N PHE A 263 -6.91 3.82 -0.47
CA PHE A 263 -6.06 3.43 -1.59
C PHE A 263 -6.76 2.33 -2.38
N THR A 264 -6.92 2.56 -3.68
CA THR A 264 -7.66 1.67 -4.57
C THR A 264 -6.98 1.55 -5.93
N THR A 265 -7.52 0.70 -6.82
CA THR A 265 -7.08 0.65 -8.22
C THR A 265 -8.05 1.38 -9.12
N HIS A 266 -7.58 1.82 -10.31
CA HIS A 266 -8.46 2.39 -11.34
C HIS A 266 -9.60 1.42 -11.70
N ALA A 267 -9.30 0.12 -11.79
CA ALA A 267 -10.28 -0.91 -12.06
C ALA A 267 -11.37 -1.02 -10.98
N THR A 268 -11.00 -0.87 -9.71
CA THR A 268 -11.96 -0.85 -8.60
C THR A 268 -12.73 0.46 -8.54
N ALA A 269 -12.06 1.60 -8.74
CA ALA A 269 -12.69 2.91 -8.74
C ALA A 269 -13.72 3.07 -9.88
N SER A 270 -13.55 2.34 -11.00
CA SER A 270 -14.51 2.29 -12.12
C SER A 270 -15.53 1.15 -12.00
N ASP A 271 -15.43 0.28 -10.98
CA ASP A 271 -16.43 -0.78 -10.75
C ASP A 271 -17.80 -0.15 -10.45
N PRO A 272 -18.88 -0.59 -11.10
CA PRO A 272 -20.23 -0.06 -10.85
C PRO A 272 -20.64 -0.07 -9.37
N LYS A 273 -20.14 -1.04 -8.58
CA LYS A 273 -20.41 -1.08 -7.14
C LYS A 273 -19.69 0.04 -6.39
N PHE A 274 -18.49 0.41 -6.81
CA PHE A 274 -17.75 1.52 -6.19
C PHE A 274 -18.43 2.84 -6.49
N VAL A 275 -18.75 3.06 -7.76
CA VAL A 275 -19.49 4.23 -8.25
C VAL A 275 -20.83 4.36 -7.51
N ASP A 276 -21.60 3.29 -7.44
CA ASP A 276 -22.89 3.24 -6.74
C ASP A 276 -22.79 3.59 -5.25
N VAL A 277 -21.77 3.05 -4.55
CA VAL A 277 -21.55 3.35 -3.12
C VAL A 277 -21.22 4.82 -2.94
N ILE A 278 -20.35 5.40 -3.78
CA ILE A 278 -20.02 6.83 -3.72
C ILE A 278 -21.27 7.68 -3.97
N LEU A 279 -21.99 7.45 -5.07
CA LEU A 279 -23.14 8.27 -5.47
C LEU A 279 -24.28 8.20 -4.45
N LYS A 280 -24.55 7.03 -3.88
CA LYS A 280 -25.62 6.84 -2.89
C LYS A 280 -25.29 7.40 -1.51
N ASN A 281 -24.02 7.49 -1.14
CA ASN A 281 -23.61 7.81 0.22
C ASN A 281 -22.81 9.13 0.35
N LYS A 282 -22.55 9.84 -0.75
CA LYS A 282 -21.93 11.16 -0.71
C LYS A 282 -22.94 12.25 -0.37
N PHE A 283 -23.18 12.51 0.91
CA PHE A 283 -24.10 13.59 1.34
C PHE A 283 -23.34 14.90 1.60
N LYS A 284 -22.64 14.96 2.74
CA LYS A 284 -21.91 16.16 3.20
C LYS A 284 -20.39 16.00 3.14
N THR A 285 -19.92 14.79 2.91
CA THR A 285 -18.50 14.48 2.85
C THR A 285 -17.90 15.05 1.57
N LYS A 286 -16.85 15.86 1.69
CA LYS A 286 -16.03 16.29 0.55
C LYS A 286 -15.12 15.16 0.11
N ILE A 287 -14.91 15.03 -1.20
CA ILE A 287 -14.07 13.97 -1.75
C ILE A 287 -12.94 14.57 -2.58
N LEU A 288 -11.70 14.25 -2.21
CA LEU A 288 -10.51 14.47 -3.01
C LEU A 288 -10.17 13.19 -3.77
N PHE A 289 -10.20 13.24 -5.09
CA PHE A 289 -9.80 12.15 -5.96
C PHE A 289 -8.39 12.40 -6.52
N ILE A 290 -7.49 11.46 -6.29
CA ILE A 290 -6.12 11.46 -6.81
C ILE A 290 -5.97 10.26 -7.73
N ALA A 291 -5.75 10.51 -9.02
CA ALA A 291 -5.47 9.47 -10.01
C ALA A 291 -3.97 9.45 -10.34
N ASP A 292 -3.27 8.42 -9.89
CA ASP A 292 -1.87 8.21 -10.26
C ASP A 292 -1.78 7.46 -11.60
N GLU A 293 -0.80 7.80 -12.44
CA GLU A 293 -0.70 7.36 -13.83
C GLU A 293 -2.04 7.54 -14.56
N VAL A 294 -2.55 8.76 -14.49
CA VAL A 294 -3.91 9.14 -14.89
C VAL A 294 -4.26 8.78 -16.34
N HIS A 295 -3.26 8.63 -17.22
CA HIS A 295 -3.47 8.22 -18.60
C HIS A 295 -4.26 6.91 -18.74
N ALA A 296 -4.20 6.02 -17.75
CA ALA A 296 -4.96 4.78 -17.74
C ALA A 296 -6.48 5.02 -17.63
N THR A 297 -6.90 6.06 -16.89
CA THR A 297 -8.33 6.36 -16.65
C THR A 297 -9.08 6.86 -17.89
N GLY A 298 -8.38 7.30 -18.93
CA GLY A 298 -8.98 7.67 -20.22
C GLY A 298 -9.51 6.49 -21.04
N SER A 299 -9.19 5.25 -20.64
CA SER A 299 -9.67 4.06 -21.36
C SER A 299 -11.17 3.82 -21.18
N ALA A 300 -11.82 3.20 -22.16
CA ALA A 300 -13.25 2.86 -22.09
C ALA A 300 -13.62 2.02 -20.85
N LYS A 301 -12.67 1.25 -20.31
CA LYS A 301 -12.87 0.39 -19.13
C LYS A 301 -12.72 1.12 -17.79
N GLN A 302 -12.00 2.25 -17.76
CA GLN A 302 -11.62 2.90 -16.51
C GLN A 302 -12.12 4.35 -16.40
N ARG A 303 -12.71 4.91 -17.44
CA ARG A 303 -13.23 6.28 -17.43
C ARG A 303 -14.34 6.52 -16.40
N ASP A 304 -15.06 5.47 -16.01
CA ASP A 304 -16.14 5.58 -15.02
C ASP A 304 -15.60 5.85 -13.59
N ALA A 305 -14.27 5.78 -13.38
CA ALA A 305 -13.62 6.26 -12.17
C ALA A 305 -13.62 7.80 -12.06
N LEU A 306 -13.83 8.52 -13.17
CA LEU A 306 -13.78 9.97 -13.23
C LEU A 306 -15.17 10.57 -12.94
N LEU A 307 -15.61 10.51 -11.68
CA LEU A 307 -16.92 10.98 -11.28
C LEU A 307 -16.99 12.50 -11.19
N PRO A 308 -17.99 13.16 -11.80
CA PRO A 308 -18.21 14.60 -11.68
C PRO A 308 -18.44 15.05 -10.22
N GLU A 309 -18.93 14.14 -9.38
CA GLU A 309 -19.26 14.38 -7.98
C GLU A 309 -18.05 14.54 -7.07
N TYR A 310 -16.84 14.22 -7.51
CA TYR A 310 -15.64 14.48 -6.72
C TYR A 310 -15.38 16.00 -6.66
N ASP A 311 -15.23 16.52 -5.42
CA ASP A 311 -15.12 17.95 -5.18
C ASP A 311 -13.73 18.49 -5.56
N TYR A 312 -12.69 17.71 -5.31
CA TYR A 312 -11.29 18.07 -5.55
C TYR A 312 -10.61 16.96 -6.36
N ARG A 313 -9.74 17.34 -7.27
CA ARG A 313 -9.17 16.41 -8.25
C ARG A 313 -7.69 16.65 -8.49
N ILE A 314 -6.91 15.58 -8.54
CA ILE A 314 -5.51 15.60 -8.92
C ILE A 314 -5.26 14.45 -9.89
N GLY A 315 -4.80 14.77 -11.09
CA GLY A 315 -4.29 13.80 -12.05
C GLY A 315 -2.76 13.82 -12.03
N LEU A 316 -2.11 12.69 -11.85
CA LEU A 316 -0.65 12.58 -11.85
C LEU A 316 -0.21 11.73 -13.03
N SER A 317 0.69 12.22 -13.86
CA SER A 317 1.38 11.44 -14.89
C SER A 317 2.66 12.13 -15.32
N ALA A 318 3.62 11.37 -15.84
CA ALA A 318 4.73 11.94 -16.59
C ALA A 318 4.33 12.25 -18.04
N THR A 319 3.37 11.50 -18.58
CA THR A 319 2.89 11.56 -19.96
C THR A 319 1.38 11.29 -19.97
N PRO A 320 0.54 12.31 -19.78
CA PRO A 320 -0.92 12.11 -19.73
C PRO A 320 -1.54 11.80 -21.09
N GLU A 321 -0.84 12.09 -22.18
CA GLU A 321 -1.31 11.80 -23.53
C GLU A 321 -1.40 10.30 -23.78
N ARG A 322 -2.52 9.89 -24.36
CA ARG A 322 -2.76 8.52 -24.76
C ARG A 322 -2.44 8.36 -26.26
N MET A 323 -1.45 7.51 -26.55
CA MET A 323 -1.09 7.25 -27.95
C MET A 323 -2.28 6.67 -28.70
N PHE A 324 -2.66 7.31 -29.82
CA PHE A 324 -3.77 6.91 -30.69
C PHE A 324 -5.16 6.94 -30.08
N ASP A 325 -5.33 7.64 -28.94
CA ASP A 325 -6.62 7.82 -28.24
C ASP A 325 -6.80 9.30 -27.84
N GLU A 326 -7.11 10.14 -28.85
CA GLU A 326 -7.36 11.57 -28.65
C GLU A 326 -8.58 11.84 -27.75
N GLY A 327 -9.61 10.97 -27.89
CA GLY A 327 -10.82 11.06 -27.07
C GLY A 327 -10.55 10.82 -25.59
N GLY A 328 -9.77 9.80 -25.27
CA GLY A 328 -9.36 9.52 -23.90
C GLY A 328 -8.42 10.61 -23.33
N THR A 329 -7.54 11.18 -24.14
CA THR A 329 -6.69 12.30 -23.76
C THR A 329 -7.53 13.55 -23.45
N SER A 330 -8.47 13.90 -24.33
CA SER A 330 -9.38 15.02 -24.15
C SER A 330 -10.26 14.86 -22.90
N LEU A 331 -10.75 13.64 -22.64
CA LEU A 331 -11.52 13.34 -21.43
C LEU A 331 -10.72 13.65 -20.15
N ILE A 332 -9.46 13.22 -20.08
CA ILE A 332 -8.60 13.47 -18.93
C ILE A 332 -8.38 14.97 -18.74
N ARG A 333 -7.99 15.68 -19.80
CA ARG A 333 -7.75 17.13 -19.73
C ARG A 333 -9.00 17.89 -19.30
N ASN A 334 -10.15 17.61 -19.89
CA ASN A 334 -11.41 18.24 -19.50
C ASN A 334 -11.83 17.94 -18.05
N TYR A 335 -11.50 16.74 -17.55
CA TYR A 335 -11.90 16.33 -16.19
C TYR A 335 -11.05 16.98 -15.10
N PHE A 336 -9.75 17.12 -15.31
CA PHE A 336 -8.83 17.71 -14.33
C PHE A 336 -8.65 19.22 -14.52
N GLY A 337 -9.13 19.79 -15.61
CA GLY A 337 -9.07 21.21 -15.95
C GLY A 337 -8.20 21.51 -17.17
N ASP A 338 -8.46 22.66 -17.81
CA ASP A 338 -7.77 23.06 -19.04
C ASP A 338 -6.30 23.42 -18.81
N LYS A 339 -5.91 23.69 -17.57
CA LYS A 339 -4.53 23.99 -17.19
C LYS A 339 -3.85 22.78 -16.61
N SER A 340 -2.56 22.66 -16.85
CA SER A 340 -1.70 21.66 -16.21
C SER A 340 -0.52 22.31 -15.52
N PHE A 341 0.02 21.65 -14.51
CA PHE A 341 1.34 21.97 -13.96
C PHE A 341 2.36 21.04 -14.58
N GLU A 342 3.41 21.60 -15.14
CA GLU A 342 4.46 20.84 -15.82
C GLU A 342 5.78 20.91 -15.04
N PHE A 343 6.42 19.77 -14.85
CA PHE A 343 7.80 19.64 -14.44
C PHE A 343 8.44 18.51 -15.27
N THR A 344 8.98 18.90 -16.39
CA THR A 344 9.44 18.00 -17.46
C THR A 344 10.72 17.24 -17.09
N ILE A 345 11.11 16.25 -17.91
CA ILE A 345 12.42 15.59 -17.80
C ILE A 345 13.56 16.62 -17.92
N ALA A 346 13.42 17.60 -18.82
CA ALA A 346 14.41 18.66 -19.00
C ALA A 346 14.56 19.52 -17.73
N ASP A 347 13.45 19.88 -17.10
CA ASP A 347 13.44 20.59 -15.83
C ASP A 347 14.12 19.78 -14.73
N ALA A 348 13.80 18.49 -14.65
CA ALA A 348 14.35 17.59 -13.64
C ALA A 348 15.85 17.29 -13.81
N LEU A 349 16.36 17.35 -15.04
CA LEU A 349 17.79 17.24 -15.36
C LEU A 349 18.55 18.54 -15.07
N SER A 350 17.90 19.70 -15.21
CA SER A 350 18.53 21.02 -15.01
C SER A 350 18.40 21.55 -13.59
N THR A 351 17.36 21.13 -12.85
CA THR A 351 17.10 21.62 -11.50
C THR A 351 17.90 20.82 -10.48
N ILE A 352 18.64 21.53 -9.61
CA ILE A 352 19.42 20.92 -8.55
C ILE A 352 18.52 20.55 -7.36
N ASN A 353 18.60 19.31 -6.91
CA ASN A 353 17.99 18.84 -5.69
C ASN A 353 18.78 19.36 -4.47
N PRO A 354 18.18 20.19 -3.62
CA PRO A 354 18.89 20.84 -2.51
C PRO A 354 19.40 19.86 -1.44
N LEU A 355 18.89 18.62 -1.39
CA LEU A 355 19.35 17.62 -0.44
C LEU A 355 20.58 16.85 -0.91
N THR A 356 20.75 16.66 -2.21
CA THR A 356 21.81 15.84 -2.79
C THR A 356 22.89 16.66 -3.47
N GLY A 357 22.62 17.93 -3.80
CA GLY A 357 23.50 18.79 -4.61
C GLY A 357 23.62 18.34 -6.08
N ARG A 358 22.79 17.38 -6.53
CA ARG A 358 22.74 16.87 -7.90
C ARG A 358 21.40 17.18 -8.53
N SER A 359 21.26 17.02 -9.85
CA SER A 359 19.97 17.12 -10.53
C SER A 359 18.97 16.10 -9.97
N PHE A 360 17.65 16.40 -10.08
CA PHE A 360 16.59 15.47 -9.65
C PHE A 360 16.62 14.15 -10.42
N LEU A 361 16.98 14.19 -11.70
CA LEU A 361 17.21 13.00 -12.52
C LEU A 361 18.69 12.90 -12.92
N ASN A 362 19.21 11.69 -13.02
CA ASN A 362 20.52 11.45 -13.57
C ASN A 362 20.49 11.66 -15.08
N HIS A 363 21.58 12.22 -15.62
CA HIS A 363 21.76 12.26 -17.06
C HIS A 363 21.85 10.83 -17.61
N PHE A 364 21.24 10.64 -18.76
CA PHE A 364 21.24 9.37 -19.46
C PHE A 364 21.57 9.59 -20.95
N THR A 365 22.09 8.55 -21.58
CA THR A 365 22.34 8.53 -23.01
C THR A 365 21.41 7.53 -23.68
N TYR A 366 20.71 7.95 -24.71
CA TYR A 366 19.84 7.10 -25.48
C TYR A 366 20.58 6.61 -26.74
N HIS A 367 20.68 5.28 -26.89
CA HIS A 367 21.34 4.65 -28.03
C HIS A 367 20.32 3.82 -28.83
N PRO A 368 19.68 4.36 -29.88
CA PRO A 368 18.76 3.60 -30.72
C PRO A 368 19.51 2.57 -31.56
N ILE A 369 19.06 1.32 -31.55
CA ILE A 369 19.53 0.24 -32.41
C ILE A 369 18.40 -0.11 -33.37
N PHE A 370 18.58 0.18 -34.65
CA PHE A 370 17.59 -0.13 -35.66
C PHE A 370 17.77 -1.56 -36.19
N VAL A 371 16.67 -2.29 -36.28
CA VAL A 371 16.61 -3.63 -36.84
C VAL A 371 15.56 -3.69 -37.94
N GLU A 372 15.77 -4.52 -38.91
CA GLU A 372 14.82 -4.73 -40.00
C GLU A 372 13.89 -5.91 -39.68
N LEU A 373 12.68 -5.88 -40.26
CA LEU A 373 11.80 -7.04 -40.20
C LEU A 373 12.23 -8.06 -41.24
N THR A 374 12.23 -9.33 -40.91
CA THR A 374 12.43 -10.39 -41.92
C THR A 374 11.36 -10.29 -43.00
N PRO A 375 11.61 -10.84 -44.20
CA PRO A 375 10.61 -10.80 -45.29
C PRO A 375 9.24 -11.36 -44.90
N SER A 376 9.21 -12.39 -44.08
CA SER A 376 7.98 -13.00 -43.53
C SER A 376 7.25 -12.08 -42.57
N GLU A 377 7.97 -11.40 -41.68
CA GLU A 377 7.44 -10.43 -40.73
C GLU A 377 6.94 -9.18 -41.44
N ASN A 378 7.68 -8.68 -42.43
CA ASN A 378 7.28 -7.53 -43.23
C ASN A 378 5.98 -7.80 -44.00
N LYS A 379 5.82 -9.00 -44.57
CA LYS A 379 4.57 -9.42 -45.20
C LYS A 379 3.39 -9.39 -44.20
N ARG A 380 3.58 -9.87 -42.97
CA ARG A 380 2.54 -9.84 -41.89
C ARG A 380 2.24 -8.41 -41.50
N PHE A 381 3.24 -7.60 -41.28
CA PHE A 381 3.10 -6.19 -40.87
C PHE A 381 2.30 -5.42 -41.95
N ASN A 382 2.65 -5.55 -43.22
CA ASN A 382 1.96 -4.90 -44.33
C ASN A 382 0.51 -5.38 -44.48
N LYS A 383 0.25 -6.69 -44.28
CA LYS A 383 -1.11 -7.24 -44.26
C LYS A 383 -1.98 -6.55 -43.22
N TYR A 384 -1.49 -6.43 -41.96
CA TYR A 384 -2.26 -5.77 -40.92
C TYR A 384 -2.41 -4.26 -41.18
N SER A 385 -1.39 -3.62 -41.76
CA SER A 385 -1.48 -2.20 -42.13
C SER A 385 -2.55 -1.95 -43.17
N GLN A 386 -2.67 -2.85 -44.18
CA GLN A 386 -3.73 -2.80 -45.18
C GLN A 386 -5.12 -3.01 -44.54
N GLN A 387 -5.26 -4.01 -43.68
CA GLN A 387 -6.52 -4.27 -42.96
C GLN A 387 -6.97 -3.09 -42.13
N ILE A 388 -6.04 -2.44 -41.45
CA ILE A 388 -6.30 -1.20 -40.68
C ILE A 388 -6.79 -0.08 -41.61
N ALA A 389 -6.11 0.11 -42.75
CA ALA A 389 -6.51 1.14 -43.72
C ALA A 389 -7.91 0.88 -44.30
N ILE A 390 -8.22 -0.36 -44.64
CA ILE A 390 -9.55 -0.77 -45.15
C ILE A 390 -10.62 -0.52 -44.07
N LEU A 391 -10.37 -0.94 -42.82
CA LEU A 391 -11.33 -0.78 -41.74
C LEU A 391 -11.62 0.70 -41.42
N LYS A 392 -10.57 1.54 -41.43
CA LYS A 392 -10.71 2.99 -41.27
C LYS A 392 -11.42 3.73 -42.39
N ALA A 393 -11.46 3.13 -43.56
CA ALA A 393 -12.15 3.68 -44.74
C ALA A 393 -13.67 3.34 -44.76
N GLN A 394 -14.16 2.55 -43.80
CA GLN A 394 -15.59 2.28 -43.65
C GLN A 394 -16.24 3.40 -42.80
N ASP A 395 -17.46 3.78 -43.15
CA ASP A 395 -18.22 4.82 -42.42
C ASP A 395 -18.57 4.41 -41.01
N GLU A 396 -18.73 3.09 -40.77
CA GLU A 396 -18.96 2.52 -39.44
C GLU A 396 -18.02 1.32 -39.25
N TYR A 397 -17.31 1.29 -38.14
CA TYR A 397 -16.46 0.15 -37.74
C TYR A 397 -16.48 -0.01 -36.21
N ASP A 398 -16.23 -1.25 -35.75
CA ASP A 398 -16.05 -1.55 -34.34
C ASP A 398 -14.65 -1.09 -33.87
N PRO A 399 -14.56 -0.16 -32.90
CA PRO A 399 -13.29 0.28 -32.34
C PRO A 399 -12.45 -0.87 -31.75
N ASP A 400 -13.09 -1.92 -31.22
CA ASP A 400 -12.39 -3.08 -30.66
C ASP A 400 -11.71 -3.91 -31.76
N ASP A 401 -12.28 -4.00 -32.94
CA ASP A 401 -11.67 -4.70 -34.06
C ASP A 401 -10.49 -3.92 -34.66
N LEU A 402 -10.58 -2.60 -34.68
CA LEU A 402 -9.46 -1.73 -35.05
C LEU A 402 -8.31 -1.88 -34.04
N GLN A 403 -8.60 -1.90 -32.74
CA GLN A 403 -7.59 -2.09 -31.69
C GLN A 403 -6.91 -3.46 -31.81
N LYS A 404 -7.67 -4.52 -32.06
CA LYS A 404 -7.10 -5.87 -32.29
C LYS A 404 -6.12 -5.90 -33.48
N LEU A 405 -6.41 -5.16 -34.56
CA LEU A 405 -5.50 -5.07 -35.70
C LEU A 405 -4.23 -4.28 -35.35
N TYR A 406 -4.35 -3.18 -34.61
CA TYR A 406 -3.19 -2.46 -34.10
C TYR A 406 -2.31 -3.34 -33.23
N ASP A 407 -2.89 -4.08 -32.29
CA ASP A 407 -2.17 -4.99 -31.41
C ASP A 407 -1.44 -6.09 -32.19
N ARG A 408 -2.09 -6.67 -33.18
CA ARG A 408 -1.48 -7.68 -34.05
C ARG A 408 -0.32 -7.11 -34.86
N ARG A 409 -0.46 -5.90 -35.40
CA ARG A 409 0.62 -5.23 -36.13
C ARG A 409 1.78 -4.88 -35.20
N ALA A 410 1.51 -4.30 -34.07
CA ALA A 410 2.50 -3.96 -33.04
C ALA A 410 3.25 -5.21 -32.56
N ALA A 411 2.55 -6.34 -32.39
CA ALA A 411 3.18 -7.60 -31.99
C ALA A 411 4.22 -8.12 -33.02
N VAL A 412 4.09 -7.82 -34.29
CA VAL A 412 5.11 -8.17 -35.29
C VAL A 412 6.42 -7.43 -35.03
N SER A 413 6.35 -6.11 -34.89
CA SER A 413 7.55 -5.27 -34.63
C SER A 413 8.11 -5.55 -33.24
N LYS A 414 7.23 -5.76 -32.22
CA LYS A 414 7.64 -6.04 -30.85
C LYS A 414 8.47 -7.32 -30.76
N ASN A 415 8.11 -8.37 -31.52
CA ASN A 415 8.75 -9.68 -31.46
C ASN A 415 9.65 -9.97 -32.66
N ALA A 416 10.16 -8.94 -33.36
CA ALA A 416 11.03 -9.11 -34.53
C ALA A 416 12.27 -9.95 -34.19
N GLU A 417 12.58 -10.91 -35.06
CA GLU A 417 13.67 -11.88 -34.88
C GLU A 417 15.06 -11.22 -34.86
N GLU A 418 15.28 -10.20 -35.69
CA GLU A 418 16.53 -9.47 -35.76
C GLU A 418 16.91 -8.75 -34.43
N LYS A 419 15.98 -8.56 -33.53
CA LYS A 419 16.26 -8.05 -32.20
C LYS A 419 17.17 -8.99 -31.39
N TYR A 420 17.08 -10.29 -31.58
CA TYR A 420 17.97 -11.24 -30.90
C TYR A 420 19.41 -11.11 -31.41
N TYR A 421 19.57 -10.95 -32.74
CA TYR A 421 20.89 -10.69 -33.29
C TYR A 421 21.49 -9.38 -32.79
N ALA A 422 20.69 -8.32 -32.81
CA ALA A 422 21.10 -7.02 -32.29
C ALA A 422 21.47 -7.08 -30.80
N LEU A 423 20.69 -7.81 -29.99
CA LEU A 423 20.97 -8.03 -28.56
C LEU A 423 22.30 -8.79 -28.36
N SER A 424 22.50 -9.88 -29.09
CA SER A 424 23.72 -10.65 -29.02
C SER A 424 24.95 -9.80 -29.38
N LYS A 425 24.85 -9.04 -30.49
CA LYS A 425 25.92 -8.14 -30.96
C LYS A 425 26.21 -7.01 -29.95
N LEU A 426 25.19 -6.46 -29.29
CA LEU A 426 25.36 -5.46 -28.26
C LEU A 426 26.20 -6.03 -27.10
N PHE A 427 25.86 -7.22 -26.61
CA PHE A 427 26.61 -7.86 -25.52
C PHE A 427 28.00 -8.33 -25.93
N ASP A 428 28.26 -8.60 -27.22
CA ASP A 428 29.63 -8.89 -27.71
C ASP A 428 30.57 -7.66 -27.65
N GLN A 429 30.00 -6.47 -27.70
CA GLN A 429 30.76 -5.22 -27.61
C GLN A 429 31.06 -4.79 -26.18
N LEU A 430 30.39 -5.39 -25.18
CA LEU A 430 30.56 -5.07 -23.78
C LEU A 430 31.52 -6.05 -23.11
N ILE A 431 32.33 -5.55 -22.19
CA ILE A 431 33.18 -6.40 -21.35
C ILE A 431 32.26 -7.08 -20.33
N PRO A 432 32.25 -8.42 -20.22
CA PRO A 432 31.31 -9.13 -19.34
C PRO A 432 31.28 -8.65 -17.90
N ASP A 433 32.45 -8.35 -17.30
CA ASP A 433 32.57 -7.87 -15.94
C ASP A 433 32.10 -6.40 -15.75
N SER A 434 31.99 -5.65 -16.84
CA SER A 434 31.45 -4.27 -16.79
C SER A 434 29.92 -4.22 -16.88
N ILE A 435 29.26 -5.33 -17.19
CA ILE A 435 27.80 -5.43 -17.24
C ILE A 435 27.31 -5.58 -15.80
N VAL A 436 26.77 -4.51 -15.26
CA VAL A 436 26.20 -4.44 -13.91
C VAL A 436 24.91 -3.62 -13.94
N ASP A 437 24.07 -3.83 -12.94
CA ASP A 437 22.86 -3.03 -12.71
C ASP A 437 22.01 -2.86 -14.00
N THR A 438 21.93 -3.93 -14.83
CA THR A 438 21.32 -3.90 -16.15
C THR A 438 19.92 -4.50 -16.11
N ILE A 439 18.92 -3.79 -16.66
CA ILE A 439 17.56 -4.28 -16.80
C ILE A 439 17.25 -4.46 -18.29
N LEU A 440 16.76 -5.63 -18.65
CA LEU A 440 16.36 -5.97 -20.01
C LEU A 440 14.84 -6.20 -20.09
N PHE A 441 14.12 -5.27 -20.67
CA PHE A 441 12.68 -5.42 -20.93
C PHE A 441 12.43 -6.20 -22.19
N VAL A 442 11.65 -7.28 -22.09
CA VAL A 442 11.30 -8.16 -23.20
C VAL A 442 9.81 -8.48 -23.21
N SER A 443 9.31 -9.03 -24.30
CA SER A 443 7.97 -9.64 -24.35
C SER A 443 8.00 -11.08 -23.83
N ASP A 444 6.82 -11.62 -23.47
CA ASP A 444 6.67 -13.03 -23.07
C ASP A 444 7.30 -14.02 -24.07
N LYS A 445 7.17 -13.70 -25.36
CA LYS A 445 7.73 -14.52 -26.44
C LYS A 445 9.25 -14.43 -26.56
N GLN A 446 9.83 -13.35 -26.09
CA GLN A 446 11.26 -13.06 -26.19
C GLN A 446 12.09 -13.52 -25.00
N ILE A 447 11.46 -13.82 -23.85
CA ILE A 447 12.18 -14.21 -22.65
C ILE A 447 13.17 -15.34 -22.90
N LYS A 448 12.71 -16.42 -23.53
CA LYS A 448 13.56 -17.59 -23.75
C LYS A 448 14.79 -17.24 -24.59
N GLY A 449 14.59 -16.60 -25.74
CA GLY A 449 15.70 -16.23 -26.64
C GLY A 449 16.67 -15.24 -25.99
N ALA A 450 16.18 -14.26 -25.23
CA ALA A 450 17.03 -13.35 -24.45
C ALA A 450 17.85 -14.09 -23.38
N PHE A 451 17.23 -15.03 -22.69
CA PHE A 451 17.90 -15.86 -21.68
C PHE A 451 18.99 -16.76 -22.28
N ASP A 452 18.71 -17.35 -23.44
CA ASP A 452 19.66 -18.22 -24.17
C ASP A 452 20.90 -17.40 -24.56
N ILE A 453 20.71 -16.20 -25.14
CA ILE A 453 21.80 -15.29 -25.50
C ILE A 453 22.65 -14.91 -24.26
N LEU A 454 22.00 -14.52 -23.17
CA LEU A 454 22.73 -14.17 -21.95
C LEU A 454 23.46 -15.39 -21.35
N SER A 455 22.92 -16.62 -21.55
CA SER A 455 23.56 -17.86 -21.13
C SER A 455 24.84 -18.15 -21.88
N GLU A 456 24.77 -18.05 -23.20
CA GLU A 456 25.93 -18.27 -24.10
C GLU A 456 27.10 -17.32 -23.78
N LYS A 457 26.78 -16.14 -23.28
CA LYS A 457 27.75 -15.12 -22.88
C LYS A 457 28.16 -15.19 -21.40
N HIS A 458 27.76 -16.22 -20.69
CA HIS A 458 28.06 -16.45 -19.26
C HIS A 458 27.64 -15.30 -18.32
N ILE A 459 26.62 -14.52 -18.68
CA ILE A 459 26.12 -13.39 -17.88
C ILE A 459 25.20 -13.91 -16.78
N LYS A 460 25.48 -13.48 -15.51
CA LYS A 460 24.64 -13.79 -14.34
C LYS A 460 23.32 -13.04 -14.44
N ARG A 461 22.23 -13.77 -14.50
CA ARG A 461 20.90 -13.23 -14.78
C ARG A 461 19.80 -13.90 -14.00
N ALA A 462 18.71 -13.19 -13.79
CA ALA A 462 17.43 -13.72 -13.34
C ALA A 462 16.29 -13.10 -14.15
N LYS A 463 15.10 -13.66 -14.05
CA LYS A 463 13.90 -13.10 -14.67
C LYS A 463 12.87 -12.74 -13.62
N ILE A 464 12.08 -11.72 -13.91
CA ILE A 464 10.87 -11.36 -13.17
C ILE A 464 9.71 -11.30 -14.15
N THR A 465 8.73 -12.18 -13.94
CA THR A 465 7.49 -12.27 -14.71
C THR A 465 6.32 -12.37 -13.73
N GLU A 466 5.10 -12.47 -14.23
CA GLU A 466 3.93 -12.73 -13.38
C GLU A 466 3.97 -14.09 -12.66
N ARG A 467 4.84 -15.01 -13.11
CA ARG A 467 4.96 -16.36 -12.56
C ARG A 467 5.81 -16.42 -11.29
N GLU A 468 6.81 -15.56 -11.18
CA GLU A 468 7.59 -15.43 -9.95
C GLU A 468 6.70 -14.85 -8.86
N SER A 469 6.48 -15.62 -7.82
CA SER A 469 5.47 -15.32 -6.80
C SER A 469 5.79 -14.05 -6.01
N ALA A 470 4.83 -13.14 -5.97
CA ALA A 470 4.84 -11.99 -5.07
C ALA A 470 4.25 -12.29 -3.68
N SER A 471 3.80 -13.53 -3.44
CA SER A 471 3.12 -13.91 -2.20
C SER A 471 3.69 -15.17 -1.53
N LYS A 472 4.43 -16.02 -2.27
CA LYS A 472 5.01 -17.25 -1.74
C LYS A 472 6.36 -16.93 -1.09
N VAL A 473 6.44 -17.07 0.22
CA VAL A 473 7.67 -16.93 1.00
C VAL A 473 8.64 -18.08 0.66
N VAL A 474 9.91 -17.76 0.39
CA VAL A 474 10.94 -18.72 -0.05
C VAL A 474 12.14 -18.81 0.88
N ASN A 475 12.30 -17.88 1.83
CA ASN A 475 13.40 -17.90 2.80
C ASN A 475 12.91 -17.72 4.25
N ASN A 476 13.83 -17.89 5.21
CA ASN A 476 13.53 -17.77 6.65
C ASN A 476 13.28 -16.32 7.11
N ASP A 477 13.62 -15.33 6.28
CA ASP A 477 13.43 -13.91 6.56
C ASP A 477 12.05 -13.41 6.12
N GLY A 478 11.26 -14.29 5.50
CA GLY A 478 9.89 -14.01 5.07
C GLY A 478 9.79 -13.38 3.69
N ASP A 479 10.89 -13.34 2.91
CA ASP A 479 10.90 -12.76 1.57
C ASP A 479 10.21 -13.66 0.55
N THR A 480 9.55 -13.02 -0.40
CA THR A 480 8.98 -13.70 -1.56
C THR A 480 10.06 -13.96 -2.61
N GLU A 481 9.78 -14.89 -3.53
CA GLU A 481 10.71 -15.21 -4.65
C GLU A 481 11.13 -13.95 -5.42
N ARG A 482 10.20 -13.02 -5.65
CA ARG A 482 10.49 -11.74 -6.32
C ARG A 482 11.40 -10.86 -5.50
N GLN A 483 11.17 -10.74 -4.19
CA GLN A 483 12.01 -9.94 -3.30
C GLN A 483 13.42 -10.49 -3.20
N GLU A 484 13.57 -11.80 -3.16
CA GLU A 484 14.89 -12.47 -3.17
C GLU A 484 15.66 -12.15 -4.45
N ILE A 485 15.04 -12.25 -5.63
CA ILE A 485 15.69 -11.91 -6.91
C ILE A 485 16.10 -10.43 -6.93
N ILE A 486 15.25 -9.52 -6.47
CA ILE A 486 15.55 -8.09 -6.41
C ILE A 486 16.71 -7.83 -5.42
N SER A 487 16.74 -8.52 -4.28
CA SER A 487 17.82 -8.42 -3.30
C SER A 487 19.16 -8.85 -3.89
N GLN A 488 19.19 -10.00 -4.59
CA GLN A 488 20.40 -10.50 -5.27
C GLN A 488 20.89 -9.53 -6.36
N PHE A 489 19.97 -8.91 -7.11
CA PHE A 489 20.33 -7.91 -8.11
C PHE A 489 20.92 -6.65 -7.47
N ASN A 490 20.30 -6.13 -6.41
CA ASN A 490 20.79 -4.96 -5.68
C ASN A 490 22.15 -5.21 -5.00
N GLN A 491 22.44 -6.47 -4.63
CA GLN A 491 23.74 -6.90 -4.10
C GLN A 491 24.78 -7.21 -5.20
N ARG A 492 24.42 -6.98 -6.48
CA ARG A 492 25.27 -7.27 -7.64
C ARG A 492 25.69 -8.74 -7.78
N GLN A 493 24.94 -9.66 -7.20
CA GLN A 493 25.09 -11.10 -7.42
C GLN A 493 24.57 -11.50 -8.81
N LEU A 494 23.65 -10.69 -9.35
CA LEU A 494 23.13 -10.76 -10.71
C LEU A 494 23.58 -9.52 -11.49
N GLN A 495 23.92 -9.71 -12.78
CA GLN A 495 24.35 -8.63 -13.67
C GLN A 495 23.17 -8.07 -14.46
N VAL A 496 22.27 -8.96 -14.90
CA VAL A 496 21.10 -8.61 -15.72
C VAL A 496 19.81 -9.15 -15.11
N LEU A 497 18.84 -8.28 -14.99
CA LEU A 497 17.47 -8.63 -14.63
C LEU A 497 16.60 -8.55 -15.89
N VAL A 498 15.96 -9.67 -16.26
CA VAL A 498 15.08 -9.74 -17.44
C VAL A 498 13.63 -9.64 -16.98
N GLY A 499 12.90 -8.64 -17.43
CA GLY A 499 11.54 -8.35 -16.99
C GLY A 499 10.53 -8.19 -18.12
N ILE A 500 9.27 -8.52 -17.77
CA ILE A 500 8.10 -8.25 -18.61
C ILE A 500 7.17 -7.37 -17.80
N LYS A 501 6.94 -6.13 -18.20
CA LYS A 501 5.95 -5.20 -17.58
C LYS A 501 5.95 -5.06 -16.05
N CYS A 502 6.51 -6.02 -15.32
CA CYS A 502 6.51 -6.07 -13.87
C CYS A 502 7.75 -5.42 -13.22
N LEU A 503 8.60 -4.78 -14.01
CA LEU A 503 9.73 -3.96 -13.55
C LEU A 503 9.49 -2.46 -13.80
N ASP A 504 8.34 -2.11 -14.33
CA ASP A 504 7.95 -0.71 -14.55
C ASP A 504 7.44 -0.03 -13.26
N GLU A 505 7.46 -0.77 -12.14
CA GLU A 505 6.88 -0.39 -10.84
C GLU A 505 7.90 -0.35 -9.70
#